data_cdfba6ae19b330dc8e97dbd2697cda72
#
_entry.id   cdfba6ae19b330dc8e97dbd2697cda72
#
_cell.length_a   1.000
_cell.length_b   1.000
_cell.length_c   1.000
_cell.angle_alpha   90.00
_cell.angle_beta   90.00
_cell.angle_gamma   90.00
#
_symmetry.space_group_name_H-M   'P 1'
#
loop_
_entity.id
_entity.type
_entity.pdbx_description
1 polymer ?
#
loop_
_entity_poly.entity_id
_entity_poly.type
_entity_poly.pdbx_seq_one_letter_code
_entity_poly.pdbx_strand_id
1 'polypeptide(L)'
;PADDLNRNAANAILKMLEEPPRRSLFLVLTHAPGKLLPTIRSRCLPLRLKPLDTQALRQALAHLGLDLAGPDAERVLAAASGSVSEALKLINYGGLDIAGAFDDILAGQGPAARKNMHKLADVLSGKDSETIFDFFSSLLSGRIMQLAREAAIAGDVGRAERFARLSSSVGERLAVSNAYNLDRKQTILSLLDDLKDAL
;
A
#
# COMPACT_ATOMS: atom_id res chain seq x y z
N PRO A 1 13.04 5.82 -3.51
CA PRO A 1 13.42 4.81 -4.51
C PRO A 1 14.08 5.45 -5.73
N ALA A 2 14.83 4.66 -6.52
CA ALA A 2 15.58 5.18 -7.67
C ALA A 2 14.68 5.54 -8.86
N ASP A 3 13.47 5.03 -8.90
CA ASP A 3 12.44 5.38 -9.87
C ASP A 3 11.80 6.77 -9.62
N ASP A 4 12.03 7.37 -8.44
CA ASP A 4 11.60 8.73 -8.09
C ASP A 4 12.66 9.79 -8.37
N LEU A 5 13.87 9.38 -8.78
CA LEU A 5 14.95 10.29 -9.08
C LEU A 5 14.66 11.08 -10.36
N ASN A 6 14.86 12.39 -10.30
CA ASN A 6 14.88 13.19 -11.51
C ASN A 6 16.10 12.84 -12.38
N ARG A 7 16.07 13.23 -13.66
CA ARG A 7 17.11 12.87 -14.63
C ARG A 7 18.53 13.30 -14.22
N ASN A 8 18.65 14.44 -13.55
CA ASN A 8 19.97 14.95 -13.12
C ASN A 8 20.53 14.12 -11.96
N ALA A 9 19.71 13.80 -10.96
CA ALA A 9 20.08 12.94 -9.85
C ALA A 9 20.41 11.52 -10.32
N ALA A 10 19.62 10.96 -11.25
CA ALA A 10 19.89 9.66 -11.85
C ALA A 10 21.23 9.63 -12.59
N ASN A 11 21.55 10.69 -13.34
CA ASN A 11 22.85 10.81 -14.02
C ASN A 11 24.03 10.98 -13.05
N ALA A 12 23.83 11.65 -11.90
CA ALA A 12 24.88 11.80 -10.89
C ALA A 12 25.32 10.45 -10.29
N ILE A 13 24.38 9.50 -10.16
CA ILE A 13 24.64 8.15 -9.62
C ILE A 13 25.45 7.31 -10.62
N LEU A 14 25.32 7.55 -11.95
CA LEU A 14 25.99 6.73 -12.97
C LEU A 14 27.51 6.65 -12.76
N LYS A 15 28.17 7.78 -12.43
CA LYS A 15 29.62 7.78 -12.18
C LYS A 15 30.00 6.85 -11.02
N MET A 16 29.20 6.82 -9.97
CA MET A 16 29.44 5.97 -8.81
C MET A 16 29.17 4.48 -9.11
N LEU A 17 28.25 4.20 -10.02
CA LEU A 17 27.97 2.83 -10.46
C LEU A 17 29.01 2.31 -11.47
N GLU A 18 29.63 3.21 -12.26
CA GLU A 18 30.69 2.88 -13.22
C GLU A 18 32.05 2.66 -12.53
N GLU A 19 32.38 3.53 -11.60
CA GLU A 19 33.66 3.50 -10.88
C GLU A 19 33.40 3.52 -9.36
N PRO A 20 32.90 2.40 -8.80
CA PRO A 20 32.58 2.36 -7.37
C PRO A 20 33.85 2.49 -6.53
N PRO A 21 33.80 3.26 -5.43
CA PRO A 21 34.90 3.31 -4.47
C PRO A 21 35.28 1.92 -3.97
N ARG A 22 36.56 1.72 -3.64
CA ARG A 22 37.02 0.43 -3.13
C ARG A 22 36.20 -0.02 -1.92
N ARG A 23 35.75 -1.30 -1.89
CA ARG A 23 34.96 -1.92 -0.83
C ARG A 23 33.56 -1.28 -0.63
N SER A 24 32.97 -0.73 -1.69
CA SER A 24 31.62 -0.18 -1.66
C SER A 24 30.60 -1.15 -2.27
N LEU A 25 29.40 -1.18 -1.71
CA LEU A 25 28.24 -1.86 -2.25
C LEU A 25 27.10 -0.85 -2.41
N PHE A 26 26.48 -0.81 -3.59
CA PHE A 26 25.32 0.04 -3.85
C PHE A 26 24.07 -0.83 -3.92
N LEU A 27 23.08 -0.52 -3.08
CA LEU A 27 21.75 -1.12 -3.11
C LEU A 27 20.78 -0.10 -3.74
N VAL A 28 20.39 -0.35 -4.98
CA VAL A 28 19.47 0.51 -5.74
C VAL A 28 18.06 -0.04 -5.62
N LEU A 29 17.24 0.58 -4.76
CA LEU A 29 15.86 0.18 -4.55
C LEU A 29 14.94 0.80 -5.60
N THR A 30 14.05 0.01 -6.19
CA THR A 30 13.03 0.46 -7.14
C THR A 30 11.75 -0.36 -7.02
N HIS A 31 10.60 0.30 -7.15
CA HIS A 31 9.29 -0.36 -7.26
C HIS A 31 8.87 -0.57 -8.71
N ALA A 32 9.45 0.20 -9.63
CA ALA A 32 9.14 0.16 -11.06
C ALA A 32 10.44 0.06 -11.90
N PRO A 33 11.04 -1.12 -12.03
CA PRO A 33 12.31 -1.29 -12.76
C PRO A 33 12.25 -0.80 -14.21
N GLY A 34 11.05 -0.77 -14.82
CA GLY A 34 10.83 -0.23 -16.16
C GLY A 34 10.98 1.29 -16.27
N LYS A 35 10.84 2.02 -15.15
CA LYS A 35 11.03 3.48 -15.10
C LYS A 35 12.50 3.89 -14.91
N LEU A 36 13.36 2.96 -14.48
CA LEU A 36 14.78 3.24 -14.34
C LEU A 36 15.43 3.51 -15.70
N LEU A 37 16.36 4.46 -15.72
CA LEU A 37 17.18 4.68 -16.91
C LEU A 37 17.86 3.37 -17.32
N PRO A 38 17.85 3.03 -18.62
CA PRO A 38 18.54 1.81 -19.13
C PRO A 38 20.01 1.75 -18.71
N THR A 39 20.67 2.91 -18.59
CA THR A 39 22.05 3.05 -18.14
C THR A 39 22.29 2.65 -16.69
N ILE A 40 21.35 2.89 -15.79
CA ILE A 40 21.39 2.40 -14.39
C ILE A 40 21.13 0.91 -14.39
N ARG A 41 20.08 0.47 -15.09
CA ARG A 41 19.67 -0.93 -15.11
C ARG A 41 20.74 -1.87 -15.65
N SER A 42 21.52 -1.43 -16.66
CA SER A 42 22.60 -2.24 -17.27
C SER A 42 23.83 -2.43 -16.34
N ARG A 43 23.96 -1.59 -15.29
CA ARG A 43 25.07 -1.64 -14.33
C ARG A 43 24.70 -2.27 -12.99
N CYS A 44 23.47 -2.69 -12.83
CA CYS A 44 22.95 -3.31 -11.61
C CYS A 44 22.57 -4.76 -11.85
N LEU A 45 22.90 -5.64 -10.89
CA LEU A 45 22.40 -7.00 -10.86
C LEU A 45 20.99 -6.98 -10.23
N PRO A 46 19.93 -7.39 -10.96
CA PRO A 46 18.58 -7.36 -10.42
C PRO A 46 18.35 -8.45 -9.37
N LEU A 47 18.00 -8.04 -8.16
CA LEU A 47 17.53 -8.91 -7.10
C LEU A 47 16.03 -8.67 -6.90
N ARG A 48 15.20 -9.65 -7.27
CA ARG A 48 13.76 -9.59 -7.10
C ARG A 48 13.37 -10.08 -5.71
N LEU A 49 12.88 -9.20 -4.88
CA LEU A 49 12.29 -9.54 -3.59
C LEU A 49 10.84 -9.99 -3.81
N LYS A 50 10.48 -11.12 -3.21
CA LYS A 50 9.10 -11.63 -3.19
C LYS A 50 8.50 -11.38 -1.82
N PRO A 51 7.16 -11.29 -1.71
CA PRO A 51 6.49 -11.33 -0.42
C PRO A 51 6.94 -12.57 0.37
N LEU A 52 7.12 -12.40 1.68
CA LEU A 52 7.47 -13.51 2.57
C LEU A 52 6.27 -14.44 2.72
N ASP A 53 6.51 -15.74 2.86
CA ASP A 53 5.48 -16.63 3.36
C ASP A 53 5.20 -16.38 4.85
N THR A 54 4.12 -16.96 5.36
CA THR A 54 3.67 -16.72 6.74
C THR A 54 4.74 -17.06 7.78
N GLN A 55 5.50 -18.15 7.55
CA GLN A 55 6.54 -18.59 8.47
C GLN A 55 7.74 -17.64 8.45
N ALA A 56 8.20 -17.25 7.27
CA ALA A 56 9.29 -16.30 7.11
C ALA A 56 8.93 -14.90 7.65
N LEU A 57 7.67 -14.46 7.44
CA LEU A 57 7.18 -13.20 8.00
C LEU A 57 7.17 -13.25 9.54
N ARG A 58 6.69 -14.33 10.14
CA ARG A 58 6.71 -14.53 11.60
C ARG A 58 8.13 -14.49 12.14
N GLN A 59 9.07 -15.17 11.50
CA GLN A 59 10.48 -15.15 11.88
C GLN A 59 11.10 -13.75 11.77
N ALA A 60 10.80 -13.03 10.69
CA ALA A 60 11.30 -11.67 10.52
C ALA A 60 10.77 -10.72 11.61
N LEU A 61 9.50 -10.84 12.00
CA LEU A 61 8.93 -10.06 13.09
C LEU A 61 9.55 -10.42 14.46
N ALA A 62 9.78 -11.72 14.72
CA ALA A 62 10.45 -12.17 15.93
C ALA A 62 11.90 -11.62 16.04
N HIS A 63 12.65 -11.54 14.94
CA HIS A 63 13.97 -10.89 14.91
C HIS A 63 13.91 -9.39 15.23
N LEU A 64 12.77 -8.74 15.01
CA LEU A 64 12.54 -7.34 15.41
C LEU A 64 12.02 -7.20 16.84
N GLY A 65 11.98 -8.30 17.61
CA GLY A 65 11.50 -8.31 18.99
C GLY A 65 9.97 -8.34 19.11
N LEU A 66 9.26 -8.62 18.01
CA LEU A 66 7.80 -8.71 17.98
C LEU A 66 7.37 -10.18 17.92
N ASP A 67 7.11 -10.73 19.08
CA ASP A 67 6.63 -12.12 19.20
C ASP A 67 5.10 -12.12 19.13
N LEU A 68 4.57 -12.43 17.96
CA LEU A 68 3.14 -12.47 17.72
C LEU A 68 2.54 -13.78 18.24
N ALA A 69 1.70 -13.68 19.26
CA ALA A 69 0.96 -14.79 19.83
C ALA A 69 -0.56 -14.51 19.83
N GLY A 70 -1.35 -15.59 19.84
CA GLY A 70 -2.80 -15.49 19.94
C GLY A 70 -3.53 -15.30 18.60
N PRO A 71 -4.86 -15.12 18.64
CA PRO A 71 -5.71 -15.07 17.45
C PRO A 71 -5.41 -13.86 16.54
N ASP A 72 -4.96 -12.75 17.09
CA ASP A 72 -4.61 -11.57 16.32
C ASP A 72 -3.34 -11.75 15.50
N ALA A 73 -2.44 -12.66 15.91
CA ALA A 73 -1.23 -12.98 15.15
C ALA A 73 -1.55 -13.49 13.75
N GLU A 74 -2.49 -14.41 13.62
CA GLU A 74 -2.90 -14.95 12.32
C GLU A 74 -3.57 -13.88 11.45
N ARG A 75 -4.36 -12.99 12.05
CA ARG A 75 -4.99 -11.87 11.36
C ARG A 75 -3.95 -10.88 10.82
N VAL A 76 -2.93 -10.53 11.65
CA VAL A 76 -1.81 -9.67 11.21
C VAL A 76 -1.06 -10.31 10.05
N LEU A 77 -0.68 -11.58 10.18
CA LEU A 77 0.10 -12.30 9.17
C LEU A 77 -0.66 -12.40 7.84
N ALA A 78 -1.95 -12.69 7.89
CA ALA A 78 -2.81 -12.75 6.71
C ALA A 78 -2.96 -11.37 6.04
N ALA A 79 -3.27 -10.33 6.83
CA ALA A 79 -3.48 -8.97 6.33
C ALA A 79 -2.19 -8.32 5.79
N ALA A 80 -1.03 -8.63 6.40
CA ALA A 80 0.26 -8.10 5.98
C ALA A 80 0.74 -8.64 4.62
N SER A 81 0.13 -9.72 4.10
CA SER A 81 0.42 -10.27 2.76
C SER A 81 1.91 -10.46 2.48
N GLY A 82 2.69 -10.91 3.46
CA GLY A 82 4.13 -11.15 3.36
C GLY A 82 5.02 -9.90 3.47
N SER A 83 4.47 -8.75 3.87
CA SER A 83 5.21 -7.51 4.07
C SER A 83 5.45 -7.24 5.55
N VAL A 84 6.73 -7.14 5.96
CA VAL A 84 7.11 -6.77 7.33
C VAL A 84 6.63 -5.35 7.66
N SER A 85 6.74 -4.41 6.73
CA SER A 85 6.30 -3.03 6.94
C SER A 85 4.80 -2.94 7.18
N GLU A 86 3.98 -3.68 6.42
CA GLU A 86 2.53 -3.72 6.64
C GLU A 86 2.19 -4.40 7.98
N ALA A 87 2.89 -5.48 8.35
CA ALA A 87 2.71 -6.11 9.65
C ALA A 87 2.99 -5.12 10.80
N LEU A 88 4.07 -4.34 10.71
CA LEU A 88 4.41 -3.32 11.70
C LEU A 88 3.32 -2.23 11.82
N LYS A 89 2.74 -1.81 10.70
CA LYS A 89 1.62 -0.85 10.70
C LYS A 89 0.38 -1.42 11.37
N LEU A 90 0.05 -2.69 11.07
CA LEU A 90 -1.07 -3.39 11.70
C LEU A 90 -0.91 -3.50 13.22
N ILE A 91 0.30 -3.78 13.70
CA ILE A 91 0.59 -3.96 15.12
C ILE A 91 0.61 -2.61 15.86
N ASN A 92 1.33 -1.62 15.33
CA ASN A 92 1.67 -0.40 16.08
C ASN A 92 0.60 0.69 16.00
N TYR A 93 -0.25 0.68 14.98
CA TYR A 93 -1.17 1.80 14.70
C TYR A 93 -2.66 1.39 14.70
N GLY A 94 -3.02 0.29 15.35
CA GLY A 94 -4.41 -0.16 15.37
C GLY A 94 -4.91 -0.61 13.99
N GLY A 95 -4.01 -1.02 13.11
CA GLY A 95 -4.33 -1.35 11.72
C GLY A 95 -5.31 -2.52 11.58
N LEU A 96 -5.36 -3.45 12.55
CA LEU A 96 -6.36 -4.52 12.58
C LEU A 96 -7.78 -3.97 12.77
N ASP A 97 -7.94 -2.98 13.65
CA ASP A 97 -9.25 -2.36 13.89
C ASP A 97 -9.70 -1.57 12.65
N ILE A 98 -8.76 -0.90 11.98
CA ILE A 98 -9.00 -0.18 10.73
C ILE A 98 -9.38 -1.14 9.61
N ALA A 99 -8.64 -2.24 9.45
CA ALA A 99 -8.92 -3.27 8.45
C ALA A 99 -10.28 -3.93 8.72
N GLY A 100 -10.57 -4.28 9.98
CA GLY A 100 -11.87 -4.83 10.37
C GLY A 100 -13.03 -3.86 10.11
N ALA A 101 -12.87 -2.59 10.51
CA ALA A 101 -13.88 -1.56 10.25
C ALA A 101 -14.09 -1.33 8.74
N PHE A 102 -13.03 -1.41 7.93
CA PHE A 102 -13.12 -1.31 6.48
C PHE A 102 -13.88 -2.49 5.86
N ASP A 103 -13.59 -3.72 6.28
CA ASP A 103 -14.30 -4.92 5.82
C ASP A 103 -15.77 -4.87 6.23
N ASP A 104 -16.10 -4.45 7.46
CA ASP A 104 -17.48 -4.26 7.94
C ASP A 104 -18.25 -3.21 7.10
N ILE A 105 -17.57 -2.13 6.70
CA ILE A 105 -18.15 -1.11 5.83
C ILE A 105 -18.46 -1.69 4.45
N LEU A 106 -17.57 -2.50 3.88
CA LEU A 106 -17.79 -3.12 2.56
C LEU A 106 -18.91 -4.16 2.58
N ALA A 107 -19.00 -4.96 3.64
CA ALA A 107 -20.05 -5.96 3.82
C ALA A 107 -21.40 -5.35 4.19
N GLY A 108 -21.41 -4.19 4.88
CA GLY A 108 -22.60 -3.54 5.41
C GLY A 108 -23.37 -2.73 4.38
N GLN A 109 -24.68 -2.56 4.64
CA GLN A 109 -25.56 -1.71 3.85
C GLN A 109 -26.36 -0.76 4.73
N GLY A 110 -26.87 0.32 4.13
CA GLY A 110 -27.79 1.25 4.77
C GLY A 110 -27.16 2.18 5.82
N PRO A 111 -27.98 2.73 6.75
CA PRO A 111 -27.53 3.78 7.67
C PRO A 111 -26.41 3.37 8.63
N ALA A 112 -26.35 2.09 9.02
CA ALA A 112 -25.33 1.57 9.92
C ALA A 112 -23.95 1.58 9.26
N ALA A 113 -23.85 1.15 8.00
CA ALA A 113 -22.62 1.20 7.23
C ALA A 113 -22.13 2.64 7.06
N ARG A 114 -23.04 3.58 6.74
CA ARG A 114 -22.71 5.00 6.62
C ARG A 114 -22.18 5.59 7.94
N LYS A 115 -22.77 5.23 9.07
CA LYS A 115 -22.26 5.63 10.39
C LYS A 115 -20.84 5.12 10.65
N ASN A 116 -20.57 3.87 10.25
CA ASN A 116 -19.22 3.28 10.39
C ASN A 116 -18.20 3.97 9.45
N MET A 117 -18.60 4.34 8.23
CA MET A 117 -17.75 5.15 7.33
C MET A 117 -17.33 6.47 7.97
N HIS A 118 -18.29 7.20 8.57
CA HIS A 118 -17.98 8.45 9.27
C HIS A 118 -17.04 8.25 10.45
N LYS A 119 -17.24 7.20 11.26
CA LYS A 119 -16.35 6.88 12.38
C LYS A 119 -14.93 6.58 11.90
N LEU A 120 -14.80 5.75 10.85
CA LEU A 120 -13.49 5.44 10.27
C LEU A 120 -12.83 6.70 9.71
N ALA A 121 -13.58 7.55 8.99
CA ALA A 121 -13.08 8.80 8.46
C ALA A 121 -12.63 9.77 9.57
N ASP A 122 -13.31 9.81 10.72
CA ASP A 122 -12.90 10.60 11.89
C ASP A 122 -11.56 10.14 12.47
N VAL A 123 -11.37 8.83 12.60
CA VAL A 123 -10.10 8.23 13.08
C VAL A 123 -8.96 8.56 12.10
N LEU A 124 -9.19 8.41 10.80
CA LEU A 124 -8.17 8.58 9.76
C LEU A 124 -7.84 10.05 9.46
N SER A 125 -8.69 11.00 9.89
CA SER A 125 -8.49 12.45 9.73
C SER A 125 -8.05 13.16 11.02
N GLY A 126 -7.83 12.40 12.11
CA GLY A 126 -7.41 12.93 13.40
C GLY A 126 -6.02 13.57 13.36
N LYS A 127 -5.66 14.25 14.45
CA LYS A 127 -4.33 14.84 14.63
C LYS A 127 -3.28 13.70 14.67
N ASP A 128 -2.18 13.86 13.95
CA ASP A 128 -1.09 12.87 13.85
C ASP A 128 -1.49 11.52 13.19
N SER A 129 -2.55 11.52 12.36
CA SER A 129 -3.07 10.32 11.69
C SER A 129 -2.39 10.01 10.34
N GLU A 130 -1.29 10.67 9.99
CA GLU A 130 -0.67 10.54 8.66
C GLU A 130 -0.29 9.09 8.32
N THR A 131 0.39 8.41 9.24
CA THR A 131 0.81 7.01 9.06
C THR A 131 -0.39 6.06 8.92
N ILE A 132 -1.46 6.33 9.71
CA ILE A 132 -2.69 5.53 9.66
C ILE A 132 -3.45 5.79 8.36
N PHE A 133 -3.47 7.03 7.89
CA PHE A 133 -4.05 7.40 6.61
C PHE A 133 -3.31 6.75 5.43
N ASP A 134 -1.98 6.74 5.45
CA ASP A 134 -1.16 6.05 4.45
C ASP A 134 -1.40 4.54 4.45
N PHE A 135 -1.51 3.94 5.64
CA PHE A 135 -1.89 2.54 5.78
C PHE A 135 -3.26 2.26 5.17
N PHE A 136 -4.28 3.05 5.52
CA PHE A 136 -5.62 2.91 4.96
C PHE A 136 -5.63 3.10 3.44
N SER A 137 -4.89 4.06 2.92
CA SER A 137 -4.76 4.31 1.48
C SER A 137 -4.18 3.11 0.73
N SER A 138 -3.19 2.45 1.34
CA SER A 138 -2.60 1.20 0.83
C SER A 138 -3.60 0.04 0.86
N LEU A 139 -4.35 -0.09 1.97
CA LEU A 139 -5.39 -1.11 2.16
C LEU A 139 -6.51 -0.95 1.12
N LEU A 140 -7.01 0.27 0.94
CA LEU A 140 -8.04 0.61 -0.04
C LEU A 140 -7.59 0.28 -1.47
N SER A 141 -6.40 0.74 -1.84
CA SER A 141 -5.83 0.48 -3.17
C SER A 141 -5.62 -1.01 -3.41
N GLY A 142 -5.09 -1.73 -2.42
CA GLY A 142 -4.91 -3.18 -2.47
C GLY A 142 -6.22 -3.93 -2.66
N ARG A 143 -7.29 -3.51 -1.97
CA ARG A 143 -8.62 -4.12 -2.08
C ARG A 143 -9.24 -3.91 -3.47
N ILE A 144 -9.13 -2.71 -4.02
CA ILE A 144 -9.62 -2.40 -5.37
C ILE A 144 -8.89 -3.24 -6.42
N MET A 145 -7.56 -3.34 -6.32
CA MET A 145 -6.75 -4.17 -7.22
C MET A 145 -7.10 -5.66 -7.12
N GLN A 146 -7.35 -6.15 -5.91
CA GLN A 146 -7.81 -7.53 -5.69
C GLN A 146 -9.14 -7.78 -6.39
N LEU A 147 -10.13 -6.89 -6.20
CA LEU A 147 -11.44 -6.99 -6.83
C LEU A 147 -11.37 -6.94 -8.36
N ALA A 148 -10.51 -6.08 -8.91
CA ALA A 148 -10.23 -6.02 -10.35
C ALA A 148 -9.68 -7.34 -10.88
N ARG A 149 -8.72 -7.93 -10.16
CA ARG A 149 -8.10 -9.21 -10.51
C ARG A 149 -9.10 -10.37 -10.42
N GLU A 150 -9.89 -10.43 -9.37
CA GLU A 150 -10.92 -11.46 -9.18
C GLU A 150 -11.95 -11.41 -10.32
N ALA A 151 -12.42 -10.22 -10.69
CA ALA A 151 -13.34 -10.02 -11.80
C ALA A 151 -12.70 -10.44 -13.14
N ALA A 152 -11.43 -10.09 -13.38
CA ALA A 152 -10.71 -10.49 -14.59
C ALA A 152 -10.53 -12.02 -14.70
N ILE A 153 -10.20 -12.68 -13.59
CA ILE A 153 -10.07 -14.16 -13.54
C ILE A 153 -11.43 -14.83 -13.78
N ALA A 154 -12.52 -14.24 -13.26
CA ALA A 154 -13.89 -14.73 -13.48
C ALA A 154 -14.43 -14.45 -14.90
N GLY A 155 -13.67 -13.73 -15.75
CA GLY A 155 -14.08 -13.36 -17.10
C GLY A 155 -15.07 -12.19 -17.16
N ASP A 156 -15.36 -11.52 -16.04
CA ASP A 156 -16.21 -10.33 -16.00
C ASP A 156 -15.40 -9.07 -16.35
N VAL A 157 -15.24 -8.86 -17.65
CA VAL A 157 -14.45 -7.75 -18.21
C VAL A 157 -15.00 -6.39 -17.77
N GLY A 158 -16.33 -6.23 -17.74
CA GLY A 158 -16.98 -4.97 -17.38
C GLY A 158 -16.71 -4.59 -15.91
N ARG A 159 -16.77 -5.56 -15.01
CA ARG A 159 -16.45 -5.37 -13.59
C ARG A 159 -14.95 -5.13 -13.38
N ALA A 160 -14.09 -5.86 -14.08
CA ALA A 160 -12.65 -5.67 -14.04
C ALA A 160 -12.24 -4.26 -14.49
N GLU A 161 -12.81 -3.78 -15.60
CA GLU A 161 -12.58 -2.42 -16.12
C GLU A 161 -13.05 -1.35 -15.13
N ARG A 162 -14.22 -1.52 -14.52
CA ARG A 162 -14.76 -0.58 -13.53
C ARG A 162 -13.81 -0.43 -12.34
N PHE A 163 -13.31 -1.54 -11.78
CA PHE A 163 -12.35 -1.48 -10.68
C PHE A 163 -10.97 -0.96 -11.11
N ALA A 164 -10.52 -1.22 -12.32
CA ALA A 164 -9.28 -0.66 -12.84
C ALA A 164 -9.35 0.87 -12.98
N ARG A 165 -10.48 1.39 -13.49
CA ARG A 165 -10.73 2.86 -13.55
C ARG A 165 -10.80 3.46 -12.14
N LEU A 166 -11.48 2.80 -11.20
CA LEU A 166 -11.55 3.23 -9.81
C LEU A 166 -10.16 3.29 -9.18
N SER A 167 -9.31 2.29 -9.42
CA SER A 167 -7.92 2.28 -8.92
C SER A 167 -7.12 3.50 -9.39
N SER A 168 -7.24 3.86 -10.68
CA SER A 168 -6.57 5.05 -11.23
C SER A 168 -7.10 6.34 -10.59
N SER A 169 -8.43 6.48 -10.50
CA SER A 169 -9.08 7.65 -9.89
C SER A 169 -8.71 7.82 -8.41
N VAL A 170 -8.69 6.73 -7.64
CA VAL A 170 -8.28 6.73 -6.22
C VAL A 170 -6.84 7.22 -6.08
N GLY A 171 -5.92 6.69 -6.91
CA GLY A 171 -4.51 7.11 -6.88
C GLY A 171 -4.32 8.60 -7.16
N GLU A 172 -5.00 9.13 -8.19
CA GLU A 172 -4.97 10.56 -8.51
C GLU A 172 -5.54 11.43 -7.38
N ARG A 173 -6.67 11.05 -6.82
CA ARG A 173 -7.32 11.82 -5.74
C ARG A 173 -6.52 11.81 -4.45
N LEU A 174 -5.89 10.69 -4.09
CA LEU A 174 -4.97 10.63 -2.95
C LEU A 174 -3.75 11.51 -3.19
N ALA A 175 -3.16 11.51 -4.38
CA ALA A 175 -2.05 12.37 -4.73
C ALA A 175 -2.43 13.85 -4.67
N VAL A 176 -3.60 14.23 -5.21
CA VAL A 176 -4.11 15.61 -5.15
C VAL A 176 -4.43 16.03 -3.71
N SER A 177 -5.07 15.15 -2.93
CA SER A 177 -5.38 15.41 -1.53
C SER A 177 -4.12 15.71 -0.71
N ASN A 178 -3.06 14.93 -0.92
CA ASN A 178 -1.78 15.12 -0.24
C ASN A 178 -1.04 16.38 -0.74
N ALA A 179 -1.04 16.64 -2.05
CA ALA A 179 -0.34 17.79 -2.64
C ALA A 179 -0.96 19.14 -2.22
N TYR A 180 -2.28 19.19 -2.10
CA TYR A 180 -3.03 20.43 -1.80
C TYR A 180 -3.58 20.48 -0.38
N ASN A 181 -3.24 19.49 0.45
CA ASN A 181 -3.67 19.43 1.86
C ASN A 181 -5.20 19.54 2.02
N LEU A 182 -5.95 18.82 1.16
CA LEU A 182 -7.40 18.82 1.16
C LEU A 182 -7.97 18.18 2.43
N ASP A 183 -9.27 18.39 2.66
CA ASP A 183 -9.99 17.78 3.78
C ASP A 183 -9.93 16.23 3.65
N ARG A 184 -9.14 15.61 4.54
CA ARG A 184 -8.93 14.17 4.56
C ARG A 184 -10.23 13.41 4.82
N LYS A 185 -11.08 13.92 5.71
CA LYS A 185 -12.36 13.27 6.03
C LYS A 185 -13.25 13.18 4.80
N GLN A 186 -13.40 14.29 4.08
CA GLN A 186 -14.19 14.31 2.84
C GLN A 186 -13.60 13.43 1.76
N THR A 187 -12.28 13.43 1.63
CA THR A 187 -11.57 12.56 0.69
C THR A 187 -11.87 11.09 0.99
N ILE A 188 -11.72 10.65 2.25
CA ILE A 188 -11.98 9.27 2.68
C ILE A 188 -13.43 8.86 2.41
N LEU A 189 -14.39 9.69 2.83
CA LEU A 189 -15.82 9.39 2.65
C LEU A 189 -16.15 9.20 1.17
N SER A 190 -15.68 10.10 0.33
CA SER A 190 -15.93 10.01 -1.11
C SER A 190 -15.26 8.79 -1.76
N LEU A 191 -14.05 8.40 -1.31
CA LEU A 191 -13.39 7.19 -1.81
C LEU A 191 -14.12 5.91 -1.39
N LEU A 192 -14.66 5.87 -0.17
CA LEU A 192 -15.45 4.75 0.33
C LEU A 192 -16.80 4.64 -0.39
N ASP A 193 -17.48 5.77 -0.67
CA ASP A 193 -18.72 5.80 -1.44
C ASP A 193 -18.46 5.27 -2.85
N ASP A 194 -17.43 5.76 -3.56
CA ASP A 194 -17.08 5.29 -4.90
C ASP A 194 -16.78 3.79 -4.95
N LEU A 195 -16.10 3.25 -3.93
CA LEU A 195 -15.84 1.81 -3.86
C LEU A 195 -17.13 1.03 -3.64
N LYS A 196 -18.03 1.51 -2.76
CA LYS A 196 -19.33 0.85 -2.52
C LYS A 196 -20.22 0.86 -3.75
N ASP A 197 -20.20 1.96 -4.51
CA ASP A 197 -20.99 2.06 -5.74
C ASP A 197 -20.45 1.16 -6.87
N ALA A 198 -19.16 0.78 -6.78
CA ALA A 198 -18.54 -0.12 -7.75
C ALA A 198 -18.71 -1.61 -7.43
N LEU A 199 -19.08 -1.99 -6.18
CA LEU A 199 -19.29 -3.37 -5.73
C LEU A 199 -20.59 -3.96 -6.30
#